data_afd7446bf183578fda980908a086b379
#
_entry.id   afd7446bf183578fda980908a086b379
#
_cell.length_a   1.000
_cell.length_b   1.000
_cell.length_c   1.000
_cell.angle_alpha   90.00
_cell.angle_beta   90.00
_cell.angle_gamma   90.00
#
_symmetry.space_group_name_H-M   'P 1'
#
loop_
_entity.id
_entity.type
_entity.pdbx_description
1 polymer ?
#
loop_
_entity_poly.entity_id
_entity_poly.type
_entity_poly.pdbx_seq_one_letter_code
_entity_poly.pdbx_strand_id
1 'polypeptide(L)'
;MGAAVNTRPVRNHIDFATLVAVITLMLLSLGVVYSASSTIAFKKFADSEEMLMSHLLRVGLGLLAMFVAIRFDYHRFRTLSKPALVGAIGLLALTLVVGVVAKGAMRWISLGPLKIQPSEFAKYALLFHLCTLISTKGEMIRDFKRGFVPMMVWIGIVTGLVVLQPNFSMASIIVLLSMVMLFIGGVRMKHLALTAAPVVPGMVGILLLEPYRVIRIREYGEAVLGRFNAGSIPYQLRQGLIAFGRGGIFGVGPGESRQRDFFLPEAHTDFVYSIIGEEYGFVGTMFFMLLFLLIMYRGYKIARYAPDAFGRNLAIAITSVITLYALVNAGVTLGLLPTTGLPMPFVSFGGSSMIFTAAAVGVLLNISSQTDLHPRATQVPVVGSVNAGKAAVGKVY
;
A
#
# COMPACT_ATOMS: atom_id res chain seq x y z
N MET A 1 -10.43 -36.17 -29.94
CA MET A 1 -10.15 -34.73 -30.10
C MET A 1 -11.18 -33.95 -29.32
N GLY A 2 -10.90 -33.64 -28.07
CA GLY A 2 -11.77 -32.82 -27.21
C GLY A 2 -11.54 -31.36 -27.52
N ALA A 3 -12.54 -30.66 -28.04
CA ALA A 3 -12.50 -29.21 -28.21
C ALA A 3 -12.25 -28.56 -26.84
N ALA A 4 -11.14 -27.87 -26.70
CA ALA A 4 -10.88 -27.02 -25.55
C ALA A 4 -11.97 -25.94 -25.52
N VAL A 5 -12.92 -26.07 -24.62
CA VAL A 5 -13.91 -25.05 -24.34
C VAL A 5 -13.15 -23.86 -23.76
N ASN A 6 -12.96 -22.87 -24.61
CA ASN A 6 -12.33 -21.60 -24.25
C ASN A 6 -13.34 -20.80 -23.42
N THR A 7 -13.54 -21.22 -22.16
CA THR A 7 -14.39 -20.51 -21.21
C THR A 7 -13.65 -19.27 -20.76
N ARG A 8 -13.91 -18.13 -21.42
CA ARG A 8 -13.53 -16.84 -20.87
C ARG A 8 -14.16 -16.75 -19.47
N PRO A 9 -13.38 -16.41 -18.43
CA PRO A 9 -13.94 -16.30 -17.09
C PRO A 9 -15.08 -15.27 -17.11
N VAL A 10 -16.23 -15.66 -16.60
CA VAL A 10 -17.38 -14.75 -16.46
C VAL A 10 -16.96 -13.68 -15.46
N ARG A 11 -16.83 -12.45 -15.93
CA ARG A 11 -16.50 -11.31 -15.05
C ARG A 11 -17.75 -10.90 -14.28
N ASN A 12 -17.70 -11.10 -12.99
CA ASN A 12 -18.70 -10.62 -12.03
C ASN A 12 -18.53 -9.11 -11.73
N HIS A 13 -19.37 -8.56 -10.87
CA HIS A 13 -19.21 -7.17 -10.45
C HIS A 13 -17.97 -7.00 -9.58
N ILE A 14 -17.30 -5.85 -9.73
CA ILE A 14 -16.18 -5.47 -8.86
C ILE A 14 -16.68 -5.21 -7.43
N ASP A 15 -15.77 -5.28 -6.45
CA ASP A 15 -16.07 -4.92 -5.07
C ASP A 15 -16.29 -3.41 -4.94
N PHE A 16 -17.56 -3.00 -4.96
CA PHE A 16 -17.96 -1.59 -4.94
C PHE A 16 -17.57 -0.90 -3.63
N ALA A 17 -17.61 -1.60 -2.50
CA ALA A 17 -17.26 -1.02 -1.20
C ALA A 17 -15.77 -0.61 -1.15
N THR A 18 -14.87 -1.47 -1.65
CA THR A 18 -13.44 -1.13 -1.77
C THR A 18 -13.22 0.04 -2.73
N LEU A 19 -13.89 0.05 -3.87
CA LEU A 19 -13.77 1.13 -4.85
C LEU A 19 -14.18 2.48 -4.24
N VAL A 20 -15.37 2.53 -3.61
CA VAL A 20 -15.89 3.76 -2.98
C VAL A 20 -14.96 4.22 -1.85
N ALA A 21 -14.51 3.32 -0.97
CA ALA A 21 -13.62 3.68 0.13
C ALA A 21 -12.31 4.33 -0.38
N VAL A 22 -11.69 3.74 -1.42
CA VAL A 22 -10.45 4.28 -2.00
C VAL A 22 -10.67 5.62 -2.68
N ILE A 23 -11.73 5.76 -3.49
CA ILE A 23 -12.07 7.04 -4.13
C ILE A 23 -12.35 8.11 -3.07
N THR A 24 -13.10 7.77 -2.02
CA THR A 24 -13.37 8.70 -0.91
C THR A 24 -12.09 9.18 -0.25
N LEU A 25 -11.14 8.28 0.10
CA LEU A 25 -9.84 8.67 0.65
C LEU A 25 -9.06 9.59 -0.31
N MET A 26 -9.03 9.26 -1.61
CA MET A 26 -8.32 10.06 -2.61
C MET A 26 -8.94 11.46 -2.79
N LEU A 27 -10.25 11.58 -2.79
CA LEU A 27 -10.93 12.87 -2.92
C LEU A 27 -10.79 13.72 -1.65
N LEU A 28 -10.95 13.11 -0.46
CA LEU A 28 -10.73 13.82 0.81
C LEU A 28 -9.29 14.30 0.96
N SER A 29 -8.33 13.57 0.39
CA SER A 29 -6.92 13.97 0.41
C SER A 29 -6.67 15.33 -0.24
N LEU A 30 -7.48 15.75 -1.21
CA LEU A 30 -7.33 17.05 -1.87
C LEU A 30 -7.53 18.19 -0.87
N GLY A 31 -8.59 18.13 -0.05
CA GLY A 31 -8.84 19.12 0.99
C GLY A 31 -7.79 19.10 2.10
N VAL A 32 -7.46 17.89 2.59
CA VAL A 32 -6.48 17.72 3.67
C VAL A 32 -5.08 18.17 3.24
N VAL A 33 -4.64 17.81 2.03
CA VAL A 33 -3.33 18.22 1.52
C VAL A 33 -3.29 19.72 1.23
N TYR A 34 -4.36 20.30 0.67
CA TYR A 34 -4.45 21.74 0.48
C TYR A 34 -4.29 22.46 1.81
N SER A 35 -5.07 22.09 2.81
CA SER A 35 -4.94 22.67 4.14
C SER A 35 -3.53 22.51 4.71
N ALA A 36 -2.99 21.31 4.73
CA ALA A 36 -1.68 21.00 5.31
C ALA A 36 -0.50 21.65 4.57
N SER A 37 -0.68 22.10 3.31
CA SER A 37 0.43 22.58 2.47
C SER A 37 0.34 24.05 2.05
N SER A 38 -0.81 24.71 2.20
CA SER A 38 -1.07 26.05 1.68
C SER A 38 -0.05 27.09 2.13
N THR A 39 0.31 27.13 3.41
CA THR A 39 1.29 28.07 3.98
C THR A 39 2.70 27.81 3.44
N ILE A 40 3.09 26.54 3.31
CA ILE A 40 4.40 26.14 2.77
C ILE A 40 4.46 26.44 1.27
N ALA A 41 3.37 26.19 0.53
CA ALA A 41 3.25 26.44 -0.90
C ALA A 41 3.40 27.94 -1.18
N PHE A 42 2.67 28.78 -0.45
CA PHE A 42 2.76 30.22 -0.58
C PHE A 42 4.18 30.75 -0.34
N LYS A 43 4.86 30.28 0.72
CA LYS A 43 6.24 30.69 1.01
C LYS A 43 7.22 30.25 -0.07
N LYS A 44 7.03 29.08 -0.68
CA LYS A 44 8.00 28.49 -1.61
C LYS A 44 7.77 28.90 -3.06
N PHE A 45 6.52 29.07 -3.46
CA PHE A 45 6.12 29.30 -4.85
C PHE A 45 5.38 30.64 -5.05
N ALA A 46 5.16 31.41 -3.98
CA ALA A 46 4.27 32.59 -3.97
C ALA A 46 2.82 32.28 -4.40
N ASP A 47 2.45 31.00 -4.39
CA ASP A 47 1.15 30.48 -4.74
C ASP A 47 0.75 29.36 -3.75
N SER A 48 -0.38 29.52 -3.07
CA SER A 48 -0.90 28.53 -2.11
C SER A 48 -1.49 27.29 -2.77
N GLU A 49 -1.79 27.35 -4.08
CA GLU A 49 -2.46 26.27 -4.82
C GLU A 49 -1.49 25.35 -5.58
N GLU A 50 -0.22 25.73 -5.76
CA GLU A 50 0.77 24.98 -6.53
C GLU A 50 0.90 23.51 -6.05
N MET A 51 0.92 23.30 -4.74
CA MET A 51 0.99 21.95 -4.18
C MET A 51 -0.32 21.20 -4.36
N LEU A 52 -1.48 21.87 -4.30
CA LEU A 52 -2.78 21.27 -4.60
C LEU A 52 -2.86 20.79 -6.05
N MET A 53 -2.46 21.63 -7.03
CA MET A 53 -2.44 21.25 -8.45
C MET A 53 -1.54 20.06 -8.72
N SER A 54 -0.38 20.06 -8.11
CA SER A 54 0.56 18.94 -8.16
C SER A 54 -0.03 17.66 -7.55
N HIS A 55 -0.81 17.77 -6.48
CA HIS A 55 -1.50 16.63 -5.84
C HIS A 55 -2.69 16.16 -6.67
N LEU A 56 -3.50 17.06 -7.20
CA LEU A 56 -4.63 16.78 -8.08
C LEU A 56 -4.19 15.96 -9.31
N LEU A 57 -3.07 16.36 -9.95
CA LEU A 57 -2.48 15.60 -11.04
C LEU A 57 -2.16 14.15 -10.62
N ARG A 58 -1.58 13.95 -9.43
CA ARG A 58 -1.24 12.60 -8.92
C ARG A 58 -2.48 11.78 -8.58
N VAL A 59 -3.50 12.40 -8.01
CA VAL A 59 -4.80 11.77 -7.76
C VAL A 59 -5.44 11.35 -9.08
N GLY A 60 -5.46 12.24 -10.09
CA GLY A 60 -5.98 11.93 -11.43
C GLY A 60 -5.23 10.77 -12.11
N LEU A 61 -3.89 10.81 -12.08
CA LEU A 61 -3.06 9.71 -12.60
C LEU A 61 -3.26 8.41 -11.81
N GLY A 62 -3.43 8.50 -10.50
CA GLY A 62 -3.73 7.34 -9.64
C GLY A 62 -5.08 6.71 -9.99
N LEU A 63 -6.13 7.52 -10.15
CA LEU A 63 -7.45 7.05 -10.59
C LEU A 63 -7.37 6.41 -11.99
N LEU A 64 -6.67 7.05 -12.92
CA LEU A 64 -6.46 6.49 -14.26
C LEU A 64 -5.76 5.14 -14.19
N ALA A 65 -4.65 5.05 -13.42
CA ALA A 65 -3.90 3.81 -13.25
C ALA A 65 -4.76 2.71 -12.59
N MET A 66 -5.60 3.05 -11.61
CA MET A 66 -6.55 2.13 -11.00
C MET A 66 -7.57 1.61 -12.02
N PHE A 67 -8.21 2.50 -12.80
CA PHE A 67 -9.20 2.09 -13.80
C PHE A 67 -8.60 1.27 -14.94
N VAL A 68 -7.38 1.58 -15.37
CA VAL A 68 -6.64 0.75 -16.34
C VAL A 68 -6.36 -0.63 -15.74
N ALA A 69 -5.87 -0.70 -14.50
CA ALA A 69 -5.55 -1.96 -13.83
C ALA A 69 -6.80 -2.84 -13.59
N ILE A 70 -7.98 -2.25 -13.34
CA ILE A 70 -9.25 -3.00 -13.24
C ILE A 70 -9.55 -3.76 -14.54
N ARG A 71 -9.19 -3.20 -15.71
CA ARG A 71 -9.42 -3.81 -17.01
C ARG A 71 -8.40 -4.88 -17.40
N PHE A 72 -7.25 -4.85 -16.75
CA PHE A 72 -6.14 -5.74 -17.03
C PHE A 72 -6.26 -7.03 -16.22
N ASP A 73 -6.28 -8.20 -16.89
CA ASP A 73 -6.41 -9.49 -16.20
C ASP A 73 -5.20 -9.74 -15.29
N TYR A 74 -5.47 -9.96 -14.00
CA TYR A 74 -4.42 -10.15 -12.99
C TYR A 74 -3.53 -11.36 -13.28
N HIS A 75 -4.01 -12.39 -13.99
CA HIS A 75 -3.18 -13.56 -14.35
C HIS A 75 -1.96 -13.18 -15.20
N ARG A 76 -2.02 -12.09 -15.99
CA ARG A 76 -0.89 -11.61 -16.76
C ARG A 76 0.27 -11.16 -15.86
N PHE A 77 0.00 -10.69 -14.64
CA PHE A 77 1.05 -10.33 -13.70
C PHE A 77 1.90 -11.53 -13.29
N ARG A 78 1.39 -12.76 -13.40
CA ARG A 78 2.18 -13.96 -13.17
C ARG A 78 3.37 -14.06 -14.14
N THR A 79 3.15 -13.77 -15.41
CA THR A 79 4.20 -13.76 -16.43
C THR A 79 5.06 -12.50 -16.36
N LEU A 80 4.43 -11.35 -16.10
CA LEU A 80 5.10 -10.05 -16.07
C LEU A 80 5.89 -9.79 -14.77
N SER A 81 5.65 -10.58 -13.69
CA SER A 81 6.25 -10.33 -12.38
C SER A 81 7.77 -10.35 -12.38
N LYS A 82 8.39 -11.33 -13.06
CA LYS A 82 9.86 -11.44 -13.15
C LYS A 82 10.47 -10.30 -13.97
N PRO A 83 10.05 -10.00 -15.22
CA PRO A 83 10.57 -8.86 -15.95
C PRO A 83 10.32 -7.52 -15.26
N ALA A 84 9.16 -7.33 -14.61
CA ALA A 84 8.88 -6.14 -13.82
C ALA A 84 9.85 -6.00 -12.63
N LEU A 85 10.16 -7.10 -11.93
CA LEU A 85 11.12 -7.09 -10.83
C LEU A 85 12.54 -6.79 -11.31
N VAL A 86 12.97 -7.39 -12.42
CA VAL A 86 14.29 -7.10 -13.02
C VAL A 86 14.39 -5.63 -13.45
N GLY A 87 13.33 -5.10 -14.07
CA GLY A 87 13.23 -3.68 -14.41
C GLY A 87 13.27 -2.77 -13.17
N ALA A 88 12.58 -3.16 -12.09
CA ALA A 88 12.61 -2.44 -10.82
C ALA A 88 14.00 -2.42 -10.19
N ILE A 89 14.72 -3.55 -10.22
CA ILE A 89 16.12 -3.65 -9.76
C ILE A 89 17.02 -2.73 -10.60
N GLY A 90 16.84 -2.72 -11.93
CA GLY A 90 17.56 -1.81 -12.82
C GLY A 90 17.29 -0.33 -12.48
N LEU A 91 16.03 0.04 -12.21
CA LEU A 91 15.67 1.39 -11.80
C LEU A 91 16.25 1.76 -10.42
N LEU A 92 16.28 0.82 -9.47
CA LEU A 92 16.93 1.04 -8.17
C LEU A 92 18.43 1.26 -8.33
N ALA A 93 19.11 0.45 -9.15
CA ALA A 93 20.52 0.62 -9.44
C ALA A 93 20.80 1.95 -10.16
N LEU A 94 19.98 2.30 -11.16
CA LEU A 94 20.07 3.57 -11.87
C LEU A 94 19.93 4.78 -10.91
N THR A 95 19.04 4.68 -9.93
CA THR A 95 18.84 5.75 -8.94
C THR A 95 20.09 6.04 -8.11
N LEU A 96 20.95 5.04 -7.89
CA LEU A 96 22.22 5.23 -7.18
C LEU A 96 23.24 6.08 -7.98
N VAL A 97 23.06 6.14 -9.32
CA VAL A 97 23.96 6.86 -10.21
C VAL A 97 23.41 8.22 -10.63
N VAL A 98 22.12 8.28 -10.98
CA VAL A 98 21.48 9.47 -11.60
C VAL A 98 20.40 10.08 -10.69
N GLY A 99 20.21 9.55 -9.48
CA GLY A 99 19.14 9.99 -8.59
C GLY A 99 19.30 11.44 -8.14
N VAL A 100 18.17 12.15 -8.03
CA VAL A 100 18.13 13.49 -7.47
C VAL A 100 18.29 13.40 -5.95
N VAL A 101 19.25 14.17 -5.42
CA VAL A 101 19.45 14.29 -3.98
C VAL A 101 18.29 15.10 -3.39
N ALA A 102 17.43 14.42 -2.63
CA ALA A 102 16.41 15.08 -1.86
C ALA A 102 16.56 14.67 -0.38
N LYS A 103 16.63 15.66 0.51
CA LYS A 103 16.84 15.42 1.96
C LYS A 103 18.08 14.59 2.27
N GLY A 104 19.18 14.81 1.56
CA GLY A 104 20.45 14.11 1.78
C GLY A 104 20.53 12.67 1.24
N ALA A 105 19.57 12.23 0.43
CA ALA A 105 19.58 10.88 -0.14
C ALA A 105 19.09 10.86 -1.60
N MET A 106 19.74 10.04 -2.42
CA MET A 106 19.36 9.81 -3.82
C MET A 106 18.28 8.74 -3.91
N ARG A 107 17.01 9.15 -3.83
CA ARG A 107 15.85 8.21 -3.78
C ARG A 107 14.85 8.45 -4.88
N TRP A 108 14.99 9.54 -5.66
CA TRP A 108 14.01 10.00 -6.62
C TRP A 108 14.61 10.14 -8.00
N ILE A 109 13.82 9.79 -9.01
CA ILE A 109 14.11 10.10 -10.41
C ILE A 109 13.11 11.18 -10.82
N SER A 110 13.60 12.30 -11.37
CA SER A 110 12.76 13.38 -11.87
C SER A 110 12.40 13.12 -13.32
N LEU A 111 11.12 13.03 -13.62
CA LEU A 111 10.57 12.94 -14.97
C LEU A 111 9.70 14.18 -15.24
N GLY A 112 10.35 15.31 -15.48
CA GLY A 112 9.67 16.59 -15.61
C GLY A 112 8.96 17.00 -14.31
N PRO A 113 7.63 17.25 -14.32
CA PRO A 113 6.88 17.65 -13.13
C PRO A 113 6.66 16.53 -12.12
N LEU A 114 6.88 15.28 -12.53
CA LEU A 114 6.69 14.10 -11.69
C LEU A 114 8.02 13.60 -11.12
N LYS A 115 8.06 13.42 -9.81
CA LYS A 115 9.16 12.72 -9.12
C LYS A 115 8.71 11.30 -8.81
N ILE A 116 9.41 10.32 -9.37
CA ILE A 116 9.14 8.91 -9.15
C ILE A 116 10.16 8.35 -8.17
N GLN A 117 9.67 7.59 -7.19
CA GLN A 117 10.52 6.85 -6.26
C GLN A 117 10.54 5.37 -6.69
N PRO A 118 11.66 4.87 -7.26
CA PRO A 118 11.74 3.51 -7.76
C PRO A 118 11.47 2.43 -6.72
N SER A 119 11.76 2.68 -5.45
CA SER A 119 11.47 1.73 -4.36
C SER A 119 9.98 1.49 -4.13
N GLU A 120 9.09 2.43 -4.48
CA GLU A 120 7.65 2.23 -4.45
C GLU A 120 7.21 1.21 -5.51
N PHE A 121 7.75 1.30 -6.72
CA PHE A 121 7.52 0.31 -7.77
C PHE A 121 8.13 -1.04 -7.41
N ALA A 122 9.38 -1.05 -6.93
CA ALA A 122 10.11 -2.27 -6.57
C ALA A 122 9.42 -3.08 -5.47
N LYS A 123 8.79 -2.41 -4.50
CA LYS A 123 7.97 -3.04 -3.46
C LYS A 123 6.86 -3.90 -4.07
N TYR A 124 6.05 -3.34 -4.98
CA TYR A 124 4.97 -4.08 -5.62
C TYR A 124 5.49 -5.15 -6.59
N ALA A 125 6.51 -4.86 -7.38
CA ALA A 125 7.13 -5.82 -8.29
C ALA A 125 7.67 -7.05 -7.54
N LEU A 126 8.35 -6.84 -6.40
CA LEU A 126 8.84 -7.91 -5.54
C LEU A 126 7.68 -8.73 -4.97
N LEU A 127 6.67 -8.09 -4.37
CA LEU A 127 5.54 -8.79 -3.77
C LEU A 127 4.77 -9.61 -4.81
N PHE A 128 4.54 -9.08 -6.01
CA PHE A 128 3.88 -9.79 -7.11
C PHE A 128 4.72 -11.00 -7.57
N HIS A 129 6.05 -10.85 -7.63
CA HIS A 129 6.92 -11.96 -7.96
C HIS A 129 6.96 -13.02 -6.85
N LEU A 130 6.96 -12.64 -5.58
CA LEU A 130 6.82 -13.57 -4.45
C LEU A 130 5.48 -14.32 -4.52
N CYS A 131 4.36 -13.64 -4.81
CA CYS A 131 3.07 -14.29 -5.00
C CYS A 131 3.12 -15.32 -6.14
N THR A 132 3.83 -15.01 -7.24
CA THR A 132 4.05 -15.93 -8.35
C THR A 132 4.84 -17.15 -7.90
N LEU A 133 5.96 -16.95 -7.20
CA LEU A 133 6.79 -18.06 -6.71
C LEU A 133 6.04 -18.94 -5.71
N ILE A 134 5.28 -18.33 -4.78
CA ILE A 134 4.47 -19.06 -3.80
C ILE A 134 3.42 -19.92 -4.51
N SER A 135 2.71 -19.35 -5.47
CA SER A 135 1.64 -20.09 -6.18
C SER A 135 2.16 -21.18 -7.13
N THR A 136 3.40 -21.04 -7.64
CA THR A 136 3.96 -22.02 -8.58
C THR A 136 4.73 -23.14 -7.90
N LYS A 137 5.35 -22.88 -6.74
CA LYS A 137 6.19 -23.87 -6.04
C LYS A 137 5.38 -24.88 -5.21
N GLY A 138 4.16 -24.53 -4.79
CA GLY A 138 3.32 -25.42 -3.98
C GLY A 138 4.07 -25.98 -2.76
N GLU A 139 4.06 -27.28 -2.54
CA GLU A 139 4.73 -27.93 -1.40
C GLU A 139 6.27 -27.74 -1.38
N MET A 140 6.90 -27.48 -2.54
CA MET A 140 8.35 -27.21 -2.60
C MET A 140 8.76 -25.95 -1.84
N ILE A 141 7.82 -25.06 -1.50
CA ILE A 141 8.09 -23.86 -0.70
C ILE A 141 8.64 -24.19 0.70
N ARG A 142 8.35 -25.40 1.21
CA ARG A 142 8.82 -25.89 2.50
C ARG A 142 10.27 -26.40 2.46
N ASP A 143 10.84 -26.59 1.27
CA ASP A 143 12.25 -26.95 1.09
C ASP A 143 13.12 -25.71 1.21
N PHE A 144 14.20 -25.81 2.00
CA PHE A 144 15.09 -24.68 2.26
C PHE A 144 15.79 -24.18 0.98
N LYS A 145 16.43 -25.11 0.23
CA LYS A 145 17.26 -24.75 -0.93
C LYS A 145 16.42 -24.42 -2.16
N ARG A 146 15.39 -25.24 -2.45
CA ARG A 146 14.60 -25.13 -3.69
C ARG A 146 13.43 -24.16 -3.57
N GLY A 147 12.86 -24.04 -2.37
CA GLY A 147 11.72 -23.16 -2.08
C GLY A 147 12.14 -21.81 -1.56
N PHE A 148 12.74 -21.81 -0.36
CA PHE A 148 12.95 -20.62 0.44
C PHE A 148 14.11 -19.72 -0.06
N VAL A 149 15.31 -20.29 -0.29
CA VAL A 149 16.50 -19.53 -0.71
C VAL A 149 16.28 -18.66 -1.95
N PRO A 150 15.63 -19.13 -3.03
CA PRO A 150 15.41 -18.28 -4.21
C PRO A 150 14.55 -17.05 -3.92
N MET A 151 13.57 -17.15 -3.00
CA MET A 151 12.75 -16.00 -2.59
C MET A 151 13.57 -15.02 -1.75
N MET A 152 14.39 -15.53 -0.84
CA MET A 152 15.28 -14.70 -0.02
C MET A 152 16.33 -13.95 -0.86
N VAL A 153 16.82 -14.53 -1.95
CA VAL A 153 17.74 -13.84 -2.88
C VAL A 153 17.07 -12.60 -3.47
N TRP A 154 15.83 -12.70 -3.96
CA TRP A 154 15.13 -11.54 -4.50
C TRP A 154 14.85 -10.48 -3.44
N ILE A 155 14.43 -10.91 -2.25
CA ILE A 155 14.21 -10.00 -1.11
C ILE A 155 15.50 -9.29 -0.75
N GLY A 156 16.62 -10.03 -0.65
CA GLY A 156 17.93 -9.49 -0.31
C GLY A 156 18.45 -8.48 -1.32
N ILE A 157 18.32 -8.76 -2.63
CA ILE A 157 18.74 -7.84 -3.69
C ILE A 157 17.96 -6.53 -3.61
N VAL A 158 16.62 -6.59 -3.58
CA VAL A 158 15.78 -5.38 -3.55
C VAL A 158 16.01 -4.60 -2.26
N THR A 159 16.01 -5.28 -1.12
CA THR A 159 16.21 -4.62 0.18
C THR A 159 17.62 -4.01 0.29
N GLY A 160 18.64 -4.72 -0.18
CA GLY A 160 20.02 -4.23 -0.19
C GLY A 160 20.18 -2.95 -1.02
N LEU A 161 19.61 -2.90 -2.23
CA LEU A 161 19.62 -1.70 -3.06
C LEU A 161 18.86 -0.53 -2.42
N VAL A 162 17.74 -0.78 -1.73
CA VAL A 162 16.97 0.25 -1.03
C VAL A 162 17.73 0.76 0.21
N VAL A 163 18.47 -0.09 0.92
CA VAL A 163 19.36 0.30 2.02
C VAL A 163 20.51 1.17 1.51
N LEU A 164 21.10 0.85 0.36
CA LEU A 164 22.15 1.65 -0.27
C LEU A 164 21.65 3.05 -0.70
N GLN A 165 20.34 3.26 -0.85
CA GLN A 165 19.71 4.57 -1.08
C GLN A 165 19.39 5.32 0.22
N PRO A 166 20.05 5.12 1.34
CA PRO A 166 19.74 5.38 2.74
C PRO A 166 18.23 5.38 3.10
N ASN A 167 17.43 4.48 2.52
CA ASN A 167 15.98 4.39 2.74
C ASN A 167 15.60 3.24 3.68
N PHE A 168 16.02 3.36 4.94
CA PHE A 168 15.86 2.32 5.94
C PHE A 168 14.40 1.95 6.21
N SER A 169 13.50 2.95 6.33
CA SER A 169 12.08 2.70 6.61
C SER A 169 11.41 1.88 5.51
N MET A 170 11.70 2.21 4.24
CA MET A 170 11.20 1.45 3.10
C MET A 170 11.76 0.03 3.07
N ALA A 171 13.07 -0.13 3.34
CA ALA A 171 13.71 -1.44 3.41
C ALA A 171 13.06 -2.31 4.50
N SER A 172 12.83 -1.75 5.68
CA SER A 172 12.18 -2.45 6.81
C SER A 172 10.77 -2.93 6.46
N ILE A 173 9.97 -2.08 5.83
CA ILE A 173 8.61 -2.43 5.38
C ILE A 173 8.64 -3.52 4.29
N ILE A 174 9.56 -3.44 3.32
CA ILE A 174 9.71 -4.46 2.27
C ILE A 174 10.05 -5.81 2.91
N VAL A 175 10.99 -5.86 3.85
CA VAL A 175 11.33 -7.08 4.57
C VAL A 175 10.12 -7.60 5.34
N LEU A 176 9.45 -6.76 6.13
CA LEU A 176 8.30 -7.16 6.92
C LEU A 176 7.18 -7.74 6.05
N LEU A 177 6.79 -7.03 4.98
CA LEU A 177 5.77 -7.50 4.04
C LEU A 177 6.17 -8.81 3.37
N SER A 178 7.44 -8.93 2.97
CA SER A 178 7.96 -10.16 2.37
C SER A 178 7.90 -11.33 3.36
N MET A 179 8.28 -11.13 4.62
CA MET A 179 8.18 -12.18 5.66
C MET A 179 6.73 -12.57 5.92
N VAL A 180 5.80 -11.61 5.98
CA VAL A 180 4.36 -11.88 6.08
C VAL A 180 3.89 -12.74 4.90
N MET A 181 4.29 -12.40 3.67
CA MET A 181 3.93 -13.18 2.48
C MET A 181 4.51 -14.58 2.49
N LEU A 182 5.75 -14.77 2.92
CA LEU A 182 6.37 -16.08 3.05
C LEU A 182 5.67 -16.93 4.13
N PHE A 183 5.28 -16.31 5.25
CA PHE A 183 4.52 -16.97 6.31
C PHE A 183 3.17 -17.46 5.81
N ILE A 184 2.39 -16.59 5.16
CA ILE A 184 1.08 -16.94 4.58
C ILE A 184 1.22 -17.97 3.46
N GLY A 185 2.33 -17.90 2.70
CA GLY A 185 2.67 -18.86 1.66
C GLY A 185 3.02 -20.26 2.15
N GLY A 186 3.12 -20.46 3.48
CA GLY A 186 3.36 -21.78 4.08
C GLY A 186 4.83 -22.17 4.20
N VAL A 187 5.75 -21.20 4.17
CA VAL A 187 7.17 -21.42 4.51
C VAL A 187 7.28 -21.90 5.96
N ARG A 188 8.17 -22.86 6.22
CA ARG A 188 8.37 -23.37 7.57
C ARG A 188 8.88 -22.28 8.52
N MET A 189 8.28 -22.17 9.70
CA MET A 189 8.68 -21.19 10.73
C MET A 189 10.18 -21.22 11.06
N LYS A 190 10.79 -22.42 11.01
CA LYS A 190 12.25 -22.59 11.22
C LYS A 190 13.09 -21.78 10.21
N HIS A 191 12.67 -21.73 8.96
CA HIS A 191 13.38 -20.97 7.92
C HIS A 191 13.19 -19.45 8.12
N LEU A 192 11.99 -19.01 8.52
CA LEU A 192 11.74 -17.62 8.85
C LEU A 192 12.54 -17.17 10.08
N ALA A 193 12.58 -17.99 11.13
CA ALA A 193 13.38 -17.71 12.32
C ALA A 193 14.89 -17.67 12.00
N LEU A 194 15.37 -18.60 11.17
CA LEU A 194 16.78 -18.63 10.76
C LEU A 194 17.19 -17.37 9.98
N THR A 195 16.28 -16.76 9.21
CA THR A 195 16.55 -15.48 8.53
C THR A 195 16.34 -14.29 9.42
N ALA A 196 15.38 -14.31 10.32
CA ALA A 196 15.20 -13.24 11.30
C ALA A 196 16.44 -13.07 12.20
N ALA A 197 17.10 -14.18 12.55
CA ALA A 197 18.29 -14.18 13.41
C ALA A 197 19.43 -13.28 12.88
N PRO A 198 19.86 -13.29 11.61
CA PRO A 198 20.86 -12.35 11.10
C PRO A 198 20.26 -11.02 10.61
N VAL A 199 19.04 -11.02 10.08
CA VAL A 199 18.42 -9.81 9.49
C VAL A 199 18.08 -8.79 10.57
N VAL A 200 17.50 -9.22 11.69
CA VAL A 200 17.14 -8.28 12.78
C VAL A 200 18.38 -7.61 13.39
N PRO A 201 19.44 -8.33 13.82
CA PRO A 201 20.67 -7.70 14.29
C PRO A 201 21.35 -6.85 13.20
N GLY A 202 21.34 -7.29 11.94
CA GLY A 202 21.88 -6.51 10.82
C GLY A 202 21.13 -5.19 10.62
N MET A 203 19.82 -5.18 10.69
CA MET A 203 19.02 -3.97 10.64
C MET A 203 19.26 -3.05 11.85
N VAL A 204 19.37 -3.62 13.04
CA VAL A 204 19.75 -2.87 14.24
C VAL A 204 21.16 -2.29 14.09
N GLY A 205 22.12 -3.06 13.57
CA GLY A 205 23.48 -2.57 13.29
C GLY A 205 23.48 -1.37 12.34
N ILE A 206 22.79 -1.45 11.20
CA ILE A 206 22.66 -0.34 10.24
C ILE A 206 21.98 0.88 10.88
N LEU A 207 21.03 0.66 11.76
CA LEU A 207 20.34 1.71 12.48
C LEU A 207 21.30 2.42 13.45
N LEU A 208 22.16 1.68 14.15
CA LEU A 208 23.13 2.21 15.09
C LEU A 208 24.29 2.97 14.41
N LEU A 209 24.57 2.73 13.13
CA LEU A 209 25.59 3.45 12.38
C LEU A 209 25.23 4.93 12.12
N GLU A 210 23.95 5.29 12.23
CA GLU A 210 23.48 6.65 11.95
C GLU A 210 23.05 7.35 13.26
N PRO A 211 23.83 8.29 13.80
CA PRO A 211 23.55 8.95 15.08
C PRO A 211 22.14 9.54 15.18
N TYR A 212 21.65 10.11 14.09
CA TYR A 212 20.30 10.67 13.99
C TYR A 212 19.19 9.63 14.24
N ARG A 213 19.38 8.39 13.81
CA ARG A 213 18.40 7.31 14.02
C ARG A 213 18.44 6.82 15.47
N VAL A 214 19.63 6.73 16.02
CA VAL A 214 19.83 6.34 17.43
C VAL A 214 19.15 7.34 18.37
N ILE A 215 19.34 8.65 18.11
CA ILE A 215 18.69 9.71 18.89
C ILE A 215 17.17 9.54 18.87
N ARG A 216 16.56 9.34 17.69
CA ARG A 216 15.11 9.15 17.57
C ARG A 216 14.57 7.96 18.36
N ILE A 217 15.30 6.84 18.39
CA ILE A 217 14.88 5.64 19.13
C ILE A 217 15.05 5.87 20.62
N ARG A 218 16.15 6.50 21.04
CA ARG A 218 16.37 6.84 22.43
C ARG A 218 15.29 7.78 22.95
N GLU A 219 15.02 8.87 22.23
CA GLU A 219 13.97 9.83 22.56
C GLU A 219 12.59 9.15 22.63
N TYR A 220 12.30 8.25 21.69
CA TYR A 220 11.07 7.45 21.69
C TYR A 220 11.02 6.53 22.93
N GLY A 221 12.12 5.83 23.24
CA GLY A 221 12.21 4.95 24.42
C GLY A 221 12.03 5.71 25.74
N GLU A 222 12.62 6.89 25.87
CA GLU A 222 12.46 7.77 27.03
C GLU A 222 11.00 8.24 27.17
N ALA A 223 10.34 8.56 26.04
CA ALA A 223 8.93 8.91 26.03
C ALA A 223 8.03 7.74 26.47
N VAL A 224 8.24 6.53 25.97
CA VAL A 224 7.46 5.33 26.34
C VAL A 224 7.67 4.93 27.80
N LEU A 225 8.86 5.12 28.34
CA LEU A 225 9.18 4.81 29.75
C LEU A 225 8.66 5.86 30.75
N GLY A 226 7.87 6.84 30.29
CA GLY A 226 7.30 7.87 31.16
C GLY A 226 8.34 8.88 31.72
N ARG A 227 9.57 8.85 31.21
CA ARG A 227 10.62 9.82 31.55
C ARG A 227 10.43 11.09 30.73
N PHE A 228 9.22 11.66 30.80
CA PHE A 228 8.84 12.86 30.07
C PHE A 228 9.57 14.09 30.59
N ASN A 229 10.80 14.31 30.17
CA ASN A 229 11.32 15.66 30.14
C ASN A 229 10.83 16.34 28.84
N ALA A 230 10.27 17.53 28.92
CA ALA A 230 9.72 18.26 27.76
C ALA A 230 10.71 18.44 26.60
N GLY A 231 12.01 18.18 26.82
CA GLY A 231 13.07 18.17 25.83
C GLY A 231 13.41 16.80 25.20
N SER A 232 12.87 15.68 25.73
CA SER A 232 13.21 14.33 25.26
C SER A 232 12.32 13.78 24.13
N ILE A 233 11.18 14.43 23.84
CA ILE A 233 10.30 14.01 22.74
C ILE A 233 10.78 14.66 21.44
N PRO A 234 10.95 13.89 20.33
CA PRO A 234 11.28 14.46 19.03
C PRO A 234 10.34 15.60 18.69
N TYR A 235 10.89 16.74 18.27
CA TYR A 235 10.11 17.96 17.99
C TYR A 235 8.89 17.67 17.09
N GLN A 236 9.07 16.91 16.03
CA GLN A 236 8.02 16.56 15.08
C GLN A 236 6.89 15.75 15.72
N LEU A 237 7.22 14.76 16.56
CA LEU A 237 6.23 13.97 17.30
C LEU A 237 5.46 14.82 18.30
N ARG A 238 6.18 15.69 19.04
CA ARG A 238 5.55 16.60 20.00
C ARG A 238 4.52 17.51 19.34
N GLN A 239 4.87 18.10 18.20
CA GLN A 239 3.94 18.96 17.46
C GLN A 239 2.74 18.16 16.90
N GLY A 240 2.96 16.92 16.46
CA GLY A 240 1.89 16.02 16.05
C GLY A 240 0.90 15.70 17.18
N LEU A 241 1.41 15.42 18.39
CA LEU A 241 0.57 15.17 19.57
C LEU A 241 -0.18 16.42 20.04
N ILE A 242 0.44 17.61 19.95
CA ILE A 242 -0.22 18.89 20.21
C ILE A 242 -1.39 19.11 19.22
N ALA A 243 -1.21 18.73 17.94
CA ALA A 243 -2.28 18.80 16.93
C ALA A 243 -3.50 17.98 17.37
N PHE A 244 -3.31 16.70 17.75
CA PHE A 244 -4.39 15.85 18.24
C PHE A 244 -5.04 16.42 19.50
N GLY A 245 -4.24 16.89 20.48
CA GLY A 245 -4.75 17.48 21.73
C GLY A 245 -5.61 18.71 21.47
N ARG A 246 -5.21 19.55 20.51
CA ARG A 246 -5.97 20.76 20.14
C ARG A 246 -7.26 20.43 19.40
N GLY A 247 -7.25 19.39 18.56
CA GLY A 247 -8.45 19.01 17.80
C GLY A 247 -9.59 18.45 18.64
N GLY A 248 -9.29 17.84 19.79
CA GLY A 248 -10.34 17.28 20.67
C GLY A 248 -11.23 16.27 19.93
N ILE A 249 -12.56 16.33 20.19
CA ILE A 249 -13.51 15.38 19.60
C ILE A 249 -13.90 15.77 18.17
N PHE A 250 -14.20 17.05 17.92
CA PHE A 250 -14.77 17.50 16.64
C PHE A 250 -13.80 18.29 15.75
N GLY A 251 -12.62 18.61 16.25
CA GLY A 251 -11.63 19.41 15.54
C GLY A 251 -11.84 20.91 15.69
N VAL A 252 -10.86 21.67 15.20
CA VAL A 252 -10.91 23.14 15.18
C VAL A 252 -11.59 23.69 13.92
N GLY A 253 -11.83 22.84 12.94
CA GLY A 253 -12.39 23.18 11.64
C GLY A 253 -11.37 23.03 10.50
N PRO A 254 -11.87 22.73 9.27
CA PRO A 254 -11.03 22.61 8.08
C PRO A 254 -10.31 23.94 7.80
N GLY A 255 -9.00 23.90 7.58
CA GLY A 255 -8.20 25.08 7.30
C GLY A 255 -7.76 25.88 8.53
N GLU A 256 -8.17 25.49 9.75
CA GLU A 256 -7.84 26.21 10.99
C GLU A 256 -6.68 25.56 11.78
N SER A 257 -5.94 24.63 11.16
CA SER A 257 -4.77 24.03 11.79
C SER A 257 -3.66 25.07 11.97
N ARG A 258 -3.19 25.26 13.20
CA ARG A 258 -2.00 26.06 13.49
C ARG A 258 -0.71 25.28 13.27
N GLN A 259 -0.74 23.94 13.41
CA GLN A 259 0.45 23.11 13.27
C GLN A 259 0.99 23.12 11.83
N ARG A 260 0.15 23.36 10.83
CA ARG A 260 0.58 23.55 9.43
C ARG A 260 1.44 24.80 9.21
N ASP A 261 1.31 25.82 10.06
CA ASP A 261 2.00 27.12 9.95
C ASP A 261 3.44 27.03 10.46
N PHE A 262 4.23 26.13 9.84
CA PHE A 262 5.66 25.86 10.10
C PHE A 262 6.00 25.21 11.46
N PHE A 263 5.02 24.91 12.32
CA PHE A 263 5.29 24.23 13.58
C PHE A 263 5.52 22.72 13.38
N LEU A 264 4.76 22.08 12.48
CA LEU A 264 4.88 20.65 12.22
C LEU A 264 5.64 20.41 10.89
N PRO A 265 6.90 19.94 10.93
CA PRO A 265 7.61 19.53 9.72
C PRO A 265 6.90 18.39 9.02
N GLU A 266 6.88 18.42 7.67
CA GLU A 266 6.28 17.38 6.84
C GLU A 266 4.78 17.11 7.14
N ALA A 267 4.06 18.16 7.55
CA ALA A 267 2.63 18.09 7.87
C ALA A 267 1.78 17.51 6.74
N HIS A 268 2.12 17.78 5.48
CA HIS A 268 1.41 17.33 4.28
C HIS A 268 1.84 15.93 3.78
N THR A 269 2.93 15.36 4.31
CA THR A 269 3.46 14.04 3.92
C THR A 269 3.29 13.01 5.03
N ASP A 270 4.25 12.94 5.94
CA ASP A 270 4.38 11.87 6.94
C ASP A 270 3.48 12.08 8.17
N PHE A 271 3.09 13.32 8.44
CA PHE A 271 2.27 13.72 9.60
C PHE A 271 0.89 14.24 9.21
N VAL A 272 0.43 13.91 8.02
CA VAL A 272 -0.91 14.35 7.54
C VAL A 272 -2.04 13.90 8.47
N TYR A 273 -1.91 12.76 9.12
CA TYR A 273 -2.90 12.25 10.06
C TYR A 273 -3.01 13.13 11.32
N SER A 274 -1.94 13.80 11.75
CA SER A 274 -2.00 14.81 12.82
C SER A 274 -2.78 16.05 12.42
N ILE A 275 -2.68 16.50 11.16
CA ILE A 275 -3.49 17.62 10.65
C ILE A 275 -4.96 17.24 10.59
N ILE A 276 -5.28 16.02 10.15
CA ILE A 276 -6.65 15.47 10.22
C ILE A 276 -7.14 15.48 11.67
N GLY A 277 -6.28 15.09 12.62
CA GLY A 277 -6.58 15.12 14.05
C GLY A 277 -6.85 16.52 14.58
N GLU A 278 -6.11 17.53 14.15
CA GLU A 278 -6.32 18.91 14.56
C GLU A 278 -7.60 19.50 13.96
N GLU A 279 -7.81 19.33 12.64
CA GLU A 279 -8.91 19.97 11.91
C GLU A 279 -10.27 19.28 12.09
N TYR A 280 -10.29 17.94 12.11
CA TYR A 280 -11.52 17.14 12.17
C TYR A 280 -11.68 16.37 13.48
N GLY A 281 -10.72 16.47 14.39
CA GLY A 281 -10.74 15.86 15.71
C GLY A 281 -10.72 14.32 15.69
N PHE A 282 -11.13 13.76 16.82
CA PHE A 282 -11.26 12.30 16.98
C PHE A 282 -12.23 11.68 15.98
N VAL A 283 -13.35 12.34 15.71
CA VAL A 283 -14.37 11.85 14.77
C VAL A 283 -13.80 11.74 13.37
N GLY A 284 -13.03 12.75 12.90
CA GLY A 284 -12.40 12.72 11.59
C GLY A 284 -11.32 11.64 11.49
N THR A 285 -10.42 11.55 12.47
CA THR A 285 -9.38 10.51 12.48
C THR A 285 -9.97 9.11 12.49
N MET A 286 -11.03 8.89 13.28
CA MET A 286 -11.72 7.61 13.32
C MET A 286 -12.39 7.29 11.98
N PHE A 287 -12.99 8.26 11.31
CA PHE A 287 -13.61 8.07 9.99
C PHE A 287 -12.57 7.61 8.95
N PHE A 288 -11.41 8.28 8.87
CA PHE A 288 -10.34 7.84 7.96
C PHE A 288 -9.85 6.42 8.30
N MET A 289 -9.67 6.11 9.58
CA MET A 289 -9.23 4.78 10.00
C MET A 289 -10.27 3.70 9.68
N LEU A 290 -11.57 3.99 9.85
CA LEU A 290 -12.64 3.07 9.47
C LEU A 290 -12.66 2.75 7.97
N LEU A 291 -12.34 3.72 7.10
CA LEU A 291 -12.17 3.45 5.66
C LEU A 291 -11.01 2.48 5.40
N PHE A 292 -9.87 2.62 6.08
CA PHE A 292 -8.78 1.65 5.97
C PHE A 292 -9.14 0.27 6.52
N LEU A 293 -9.87 0.19 7.63
CA LEU A 293 -10.38 -1.07 8.17
C LEU A 293 -11.39 -1.72 7.22
N LEU A 294 -12.22 -0.93 6.54
CA LEU A 294 -13.13 -1.42 5.50
C LEU A 294 -12.34 -2.01 4.33
N ILE A 295 -11.30 -1.31 3.83
CA ILE A 295 -10.42 -1.80 2.76
C ILE A 295 -9.73 -3.10 3.21
N MET A 296 -9.24 -3.16 4.43
CA MET A 296 -8.63 -4.36 5.01
C MET A 296 -9.62 -5.54 5.03
N TYR A 297 -10.79 -5.36 5.61
CA TYR A 297 -11.81 -6.39 5.69
C TYR A 297 -12.25 -6.89 4.30
N ARG A 298 -12.54 -5.97 3.39
CA ARG A 298 -12.96 -6.31 2.02
C ARG A 298 -11.83 -6.97 1.24
N GLY A 299 -10.60 -6.48 1.34
CA GLY A 299 -9.45 -7.05 0.66
C GLY A 299 -9.14 -8.48 1.10
N TYR A 300 -9.17 -8.79 2.41
CA TYR A 300 -9.03 -10.18 2.87
C TYR A 300 -10.24 -11.04 2.52
N LYS A 301 -11.43 -10.46 2.45
CA LYS A 301 -12.61 -11.17 1.94
C LYS A 301 -12.43 -11.52 0.45
N ILE A 302 -11.96 -10.60 -0.39
CA ILE A 302 -11.61 -10.87 -1.80
C ILE A 302 -10.57 -12.00 -1.88
N ALA A 303 -9.52 -11.96 -1.06
CA ALA A 303 -8.50 -12.99 -1.02
C ALA A 303 -9.07 -14.38 -0.69
N ARG A 304 -10.00 -14.45 0.27
CA ARG A 304 -10.65 -15.71 0.69
C ARG A 304 -11.45 -16.37 -0.44
N TYR A 305 -12.08 -15.56 -1.30
CA TYR A 305 -12.92 -16.02 -2.39
C TYR A 305 -12.21 -15.97 -3.76
N ALA A 306 -10.92 -15.68 -3.79
CA ALA A 306 -10.14 -15.69 -5.04
C ALA A 306 -10.13 -17.07 -5.68
N PRO A 307 -10.29 -17.16 -7.01
CA PRO A 307 -10.46 -18.44 -7.72
C PRO A 307 -9.20 -19.31 -7.72
N ASP A 308 -8.03 -18.71 -7.53
CA ASP A 308 -6.75 -19.42 -7.56
C ASP A 308 -5.78 -18.92 -6.49
N ALA A 309 -4.73 -19.70 -6.24
CA ALA A 309 -3.72 -19.40 -5.23
C ALA A 309 -2.92 -18.09 -5.53
N PHE A 310 -2.71 -17.76 -6.80
CA PHE A 310 -2.00 -16.54 -7.18
C PHE A 310 -2.84 -15.30 -6.87
N GLY A 311 -4.12 -15.27 -7.29
CA GLY A 311 -5.05 -14.19 -6.98
C GLY A 311 -5.25 -14.00 -5.47
N ARG A 312 -5.36 -15.11 -4.71
CA ARG A 312 -5.44 -15.08 -3.25
C ARG A 312 -4.21 -14.39 -2.64
N ASN A 313 -3.01 -14.83 -2.99
CA ASN A 313 -1.77 -14.29 -2.44
C ASN A 313 -1.58 -12.82 -2.84
N LEU A 314 -1.94 -12.46 -4.07
CA LEU A 314 -1.85 -11.11 -4.60
C LEU A 314 -2.82 -10.17 -3.87
N ALA A 315 -4.06 -10.59 -3.63
CA ALA A 315 -5.04 -9.83 -2.86
C ALA A 315 -4.57 -9.62 -1.41
N ILE A 316 -4.00 -10.64 -0.78
CA ILE A 316 -3.41 -10.52 0.57
C ILE A 316 -2.26 -9.51 0.54
N ALA A 317 -1.33 -9.62 -0.41
CA ALA A 317 -0.17 -8.74 -0.51
C ALA A 317 -0.59 -7.27 -0.63
N ILE A 318 -1.49 -6.95 -1.56
CA ILE A 318 -1.98 -5.58 -1.80
C ILE A 318 -2.67 -5.04 -0.55
N THR A 319 -3.58 -5.82 0.04
CA THR A 319 -4.30 -5.43 1.25
C THR A 319 -3.35 -5.19 2.42
N SER A 320 -2.37 -6.08 2.61
CA SER A 320 -1.37 -5.95 3.69
C SER A 320 -0.50 -4.69 3.51
N VAL A 321 -0.10 -4.33 2.28
CA VAL A 321 0.63 -3.08 2.02
C VAL A 321 -0.19 -1.88 2.49
N ILE A 322 -1.43 -1.75 2.02
CA ILE A 322 -2.28 -0.60 2.32
C ILE A 322 -2.54 -0.49 3.84
N THR A 323 -2.91 -1.60 4.45
CA THR A 323 -3.23 -1.65 5.88
C THR A 323 -2.02 -1.33 6.74
N LEU A 324 -0.86 -1.95 6.44
CA LEU A 324 0.35 -1.75 7.22
C LEU A 324 0.86 -0.31 7.13
N TYR A 325 0.85 0.30 5.95
CA TYR A 325 1.23 1.69 5.80
C TYR A 325 0.30 2.65 6.57
N ALA A 326 -1.00 2.42 6.51
CA ALA A 326 -1.97 3.23 7.26
C ALA A 326 -1.77 3.10 8.77
N LEU A 327 -1.61 1.86 9.28
CA LEU A 327 -1.40 1.60 10.70
C LEU A 327 -0.06 2.15 11.20
N VAL A 328 1.01 2.01 10.40
CA VAL A 328 2.33 2.54 10.76
C VAL A 328 2.30 4.06 10.79
N ASN A 329 1.70 4.72 9.79
CA ASN A 329 1.58 6.18 9.77
C ASN A 329 0.77 6.69 10.97
N ALA A 330 -0.40 6.11 11.23
CA ALA A 330 -1.21 6.47 12.40
C ALA A 330 -0.45 6.19 13.71
N GLY A 331 0.20 5.04 13.82
CA GLY A 331 1.00 4.69 15.02
C GLY A 331 2.17 5.64 15.26
N VAL A 332 2.85 6.10 14.20
CA VAL A 332 3.93 7.10 14.28
C VAL A 332 3.39 8.44 14.74
N THR A 333 2.31 8.93 14.15
CA THR A 333 1.76 10.24 14.47
C THR A 333 1.13 10.31 15.86
N LEU A 334 0.63 9.17 16.37
CA LEU A 334 0.12 9.00 17.73
C LEU A 334 1.21 8.68 18.77
N GLY A 335 2.48 8.57 18.35
CA GLY A 335 3.59 8.24 19.27
C GLY A 335 3.64 6.78 19.71
N LEU A 336 2.89 5.88 19.06
CA LEU A 336 2.91 4.44 19.35
C LEU A 336 4.09 3.72 18.67
N LEU A 337 4.65 4.33 17.62
CA LEU A 337 5.78 3.83 16.85
C LEU A 337 6.83 4.94 16.66
N PRO A 338 8.11 4.60 16.51
CA PRO A 338 9.14 5.59 16.21
C PRO A 338 8.90 6.19 14.83
N THR A 339 9.34 7.43 14.63
CA THR A 339 9.12 8.18 13.37
C THR A 339 9.81 7.52 12.17
N THR A 340 9.02 7.15 11.15
CA THR A 340 9.48 6.37 9.98
C THR A 340 9.56 7.15 8.68
N GLY A 341 8.78 8.22 8.51
CA GLY A 341 8.71 8.96 7.25
C GLY A 341 7.93 8.20 6.14
N LEU A 342 7.01 7.33 6.52
CA LEU A 342 6.16 6.60 5.57
C LEU A 342 4.83 7.35 5.38
N PRO A 343 4.44 7.66 4.13
CA PRO A 343 3.21 8.38 3.87
C PRO A 343 1.98 7.50 4.12
N MET A 344 0.87 8.12 4.53
CA MET A 344 -0.43 7.46 4.62
C MET A 344 -0.99 7.22 3.22
N PRO A 345 -1.36 5.97 2.86
CA PRO A 345 -1.86 5.65 1.52
C PRO A 345 -3.08 6.49 1.15
N PHE A 346 -3.15 6.95 -0.09
CA PHE A 346 -4.26 7.75 -0.64
C PHE A 346 -4.50 9.13 0.01
N VAL A 347 -3.90 9.41 1.16
CA VAL A 347 -4.17 10.62 1.95
C VAL A 347 -3.01 11.60 1.92
N SER A 348 -1.78 11.12 2.14
CA SER A 348 -0.58 11.97 2.15
C SER A 348 -0.24 12.53 0.77
N PHE A 349 0.42 13.69 0.75
CA PHE A 349 1.10 14.20 -0.44
C PHE A 349 2.26 13.27 -0.82
N GLY A 350 1.91 12.10 -1.33
CA GLY A 350 2.85 11.07 -1.74
C GLY A 350 3.06 11.09 -3.25
N GLY A 351 4.28 11.36 -3.71
CA GLY A 351 4.61 11.41 -5.14
C GLY A 351 4.09 10.21 -5.94
N SER A 352 4.97 9.27 -6.31
CA SER A 352 4.61 8.04 -7.03
C SER A 352 3.86 7.00 -6.20
N SER A 353 3.90 7.08 -4.86
CA SER A 353 3.22 6.14 -3.96
C SER A 353 1.70 6.08 -4.23
N MET A 354 1.06 7.24 -4.44
CA MET A 354 -0.35 7.34 -4.80
C MET A 354 -0.68 6.53 -6.06
N ILE A 355 0.11 6.70 -7.13
CA ILE A 355 -0.12 6.06 -8.44
C ILE A 355 0.04 4.53 -8.34
N PHE A 356 1.15 4.06 -7.75
CA PHE A 356 1.41 2.63 -7.62
C PHE A 356 0.43 1.92 -6.69
N THR A 357 0.04 2.57 -5.58
CA THR A 357 -0.93 2.00 -4.65
C THR A 357 -2.33 1.96 -5.27
N ALA A 358 -2.74 3.00 -6.00
CA ALA A 358 -4.01 3.02 -6.72
C ALA A 358 -4.04 1.96 -7.84
N ALA A 359 -2.96 1.78 -8.60
CA ALA A 359 -2.83 0.71 -9.57
C ALA A 359 -2.96 -0.68 -8.92
N ALA A 360 -2.34 -0.89 -7.77
CA ALA A 360 -2.45 -2.14 -7.02
C ALA A 360 -3.89 -2.40 -6.55
N VAL A 361 -4.62 -1.36 -6.10
CA VAL A 361 -6.06 -1.50 -5.83
C VAL A 361 -6.84 -1.87 -7.08
N GLY A 362 -6.49 -1.31 -8.24
CA GLY A 362 -7.10 -1.72 -9.51
C GLY A 362 -6.94 -3.21 -9.78
N VAL A 363 -5.76 -3.78 -9.49
CA VAL A 363 -5.53 -5.23 -9.56
C VAL A 363 -6.38 -5.98 -8.54
N LEU A 364 -6.50 -5.51 -7.30
CA LEU A 364 -7.37 -6.09 -6.27
C LEU A 364 -8.84 -6.12 -6.72
N LEU A 365 -9.31 -5.04 -7.33
CA LEU A 365 -10.66 -4.95 -7.88
C LEU A 365 -10.85 -5.87 -9.10
N ASN A 366 -9.82 -6.04 -9.93
CA ASN A 366 -9.86 -7.02 -11.02
C ASN A 366 -9.97 -8.45 -10.47
N ILE A 367 -9.23 -8.80 -9.41
CA ILE A 367 -9.38 -10.09 -8.73
C ILE A 367 -10.82 -10.23 -8.23
N SER A 368 -11.38 -9.21 -7.57
CA SER A 368 -12.74 -9.25 -7.04
C SER A 368 -13.80 -9.52 -8.11
N SER A 369 -13.60 -9.01 -9.33
CA SER A 369 -14.51 -9.25 -10.46
C SER A 369 -14.48 -10.68 -11.00
N GLN A 370 -13.51 -11.48 -10.58
CA GLN A 370 -13.37 -12.89 -10.95
C GLN A 370 -13.73 -13.83 -9.79
N THR A 371 -14.20 -13.29 -8.67
CA THR A 371 -14.73 -14.04 -7.52
C THR A 371 -16.24 -14.17 -7.61
N ASP A 372 -16.82 -15.13 -6.88
CA ASP A 372 -18.27 -15.30 -6.75
C ASP A 372 -18.88 -14.40 -5.66
N LEU A 373 -18.15 -13.40 -5.17
CA LEU A 373 -18.63 -12.46 -4.15
C LEU A 373 -19.79 -11.59 -4.62
N HIS A 374 -19.80 -11.24 -5.90
CA HIS A 374 -20.80 -10.34 -6.50
C HIS A 374 -21.21 -10.87 -7.89
N PRO A 375 -21.91 -12.04 -7.96
CA PRO A 375 -22.28 -12.64 -9.22
C PRO A 375 -23.19 -11.71 -10.03
N ARG A 376 -22.93 -11.60 -11.31
CA ARG A 376 -23.90 -11.03 -12.24
C ARG A 376 -25.07 -12.00 -12.35
N ALA A 377 -26.29 -11.50 -12.33
CA ALA A 377 -27.47 -12.30 -12.66
C ALA A 377 -27.23 -12.95 -14.04
N THR A 378 -26.91 -14.22 -14.04
CA THR A 378 -26.86 -15.01 -15.27
C THR A 378 -28.28 -14.96 -15.80
N GLN A 379 -28.49 -14.48 -17.03
CA GLN A 379 -29.72 -14.77 -17.74
C GLN A 379 -29.77 -16.31 -17.77
N VAL A 380 -30.60 -16.89 -16.93
CA VAL A 380 -30.94 -18.29 -17.02
C VAL A 380 -31.39 -18.48 -18.46
N PRO A 381 -30.73 -19.35 -19.26
CA PRO A 381 -31.26 -19.64 -20.59
C PRO A 381 -32.67 -20.12 -20.32
N VAL A 382 -33.66 -19.39 -20.87
CA VAL A 382 -35.04 -19.84 -20.89
C VAL A 382 -34.98 -21.17 -21.64
N VAL A 383 -34.97 -22.28 -20.91
CA VAL A 383 -35.14 -23.62 -21.47
C VAL A 383 -36.47 -23.51 -22.17
N GLY A 384 -36.38 -23.46 -23.49
CA GLY A 384 -37.54 -23.29 -24.34
C GLY A 384 -38.62 -24.28 -23.93
N SER A 385 -39.79 -23.77 -23.70
CA SER A 385 -40.99 -24.57 -23.49
C SER A 385 -40.99 -25.71 -24.49
N VAL A 386 -40.64 -26.89 -24.01
CA VAL A 386 -40.85 -28.13 -24.77
C VAL A 386 -42.33 -28.16 -25.11
N ASN A 387 -42.63 -28.05 -26.39
CA ASN A 387 -43.98 -28.20 -26.98
C ASN A 387 -44.69 -29.39 -26.38
N ALA A 388 -45.54 -29.16 -25.40
CA ALA A 388 -46.62 -30.09 -25.03
C ALA A 388 -47.73 -29.94 -26.10
N GLY A 389 -47.49 -30.52 -27.24
CA GLY A 389 -48.43 -30.44 -28.34
C GLY A 389 -48.43 -31.75 -29.12
N LYS A 390 -49.52 -32.52 -28.94
CA LYS A 390 -49.95 -33.68 -29.71
C LYS A 390 -49.49 -35.06 -29.23
N ALA A 391 -50.07 -35.53 -28.12
CA ALA A 391 -50.39 -36.94 -28.01
C ALA A 391 -51.63 -37.23 -28.87
N ALA A 392 -51.41 -37.85 -30.01
CA ALA A 392 -52.47 -38.33 -30.88
C ALA A 392 -53.25 -39.44 -30.20
N VAL A 393 -54.57 -39.33 -30.16
CA VAL A 393 -55.54 -40.36 -29.84
C VAL A 393 -55.44 -41.47 -30.88
N GLY A 394 -54.89 -42.61 -30.51
CA GLY A 394 -54.97 -43.85 -31.26
C GLY A 394 -56.14 -44.69 -30.71
N LYS A 395 -57.17 -44.85 -31.46
CA LYS A 395 -58.26 -45.80 -31.19
C LYS A 395 -57.77 -47.21 -31.37
N VAL A 396 -58.11 -48.02 -30.35
CA VAL A 396 -58.00 -49.46 -30.36
C VAL A 396 -59.32 -50.05 -30.93
N TYR A 397 -59.14 -50.98 -31.80
CA TYR A 397 -60.00 -52.16 -31.86
C TYR A 397 -59.27 -53.35 -31.29
#